data_8f8881cb20fc18968ab306469092100c
#
_entry.id   8f8881cb20fc18968ab306469092100c
#
_cell.length_a   1.000
_cell.length_b   1.000
_cell.length_c   1.000
_cell.angle_alpha   90.00
_cell.angle_beta   90.00
_cell.angle_gamma   90.00
#
_symmetry.space_group_name_H-M   'P 1'
#
loop_
_entity.id
_entity.type
_entity.pdbx_description
1 polymer ?
#
loop_
_entity_poly.entity_id
_entity_poly.type
_entity_poly.pdbx_seq_one_letter_code
_entity_poly.pdbx_strand_id
1 'polypeptide(L)'
;MKFMKVFTISGIAMSMIMMICSCSRVHESPFEKDLQRIDEAISRVDEYMNVKEQKISTIENLLHSRGVTPLQQYHIYGELYEEYVAYQFDKAKDALDRQLELAEEIGERPLKDNVMIRKAHLLTTAGYYHEADALFRQIDTARLDDAQMVEWYMVRQKFLFDYNEYVSSAGFAVPDYDKIDYYQKQILESLPEGSYYSRHIGILSLIGAKRFREAGEMNMSLIETLDKDSRDYAVQTYWQGQISEQQGNAYDAIHWWTESAICDIKGAIKDNASLSTLATRLINPQDADRAFRYIRFSLDDATFYNAKLRKVQLASSFPAIEKAYTDSKLHQERDRKMYTALLGTVALLLAFLCILALRMFVRHRATAVDINKKNKQLLQYTKSIEDAEDNLRKINLELVEANAAKEEYLGLFLSMCSGYLDKLKKTLPRDQYEAELKNFYKTFDTSFLQLYPTFVEDFNALLKDDQHVTLKDGEMLNTELRIFALIKLGITQSSHIASLLRYSVNTIYNYRAQVKNAVLVDRENFEETVKKIGSRHR
;
A
#
# COMPACT_ATOMS: atom_id res chain seq x y z
N MET A 1 48.38 -41.91 3.44
CA MET A 1 48.10 -40.99 2.34
C MET A 1 46.66 -41.00 1.81
N LYS A 2 45.83 -42.05 1.97
CA LYS A 2 44.43 -42.08 1.55
C LYS A 2 43.45 -41.38 2.52
N PHE A 3 43.74 -41.33 3.82
CA PHE A 3 42.92 -40.62 4.82
C PHE A 3 42.98 -39.10 4.70
N MET A 4 44.08 -38.54 4.26
CA MET A 4 44.27 -37.08 4.07
C MET A 4 43.44 -36.51 2.91
N LYS A 5 43.12 -37.30 1.85
CA LYS A 5 42.27 -36.86 0.73
C LYS A 5 40.77 -36.77 1.07
N VAL A 6 40.31 -37.58 2.02
CA VAL A 6 38.90 -37.52 2.48
C VAL A 6 38.70 -36.30 3.38
N PHE A 7 39.68 -35.91 4.18
CA PHE A 7 39.63 -34.70 5.01
C PHE A 7 39.65 -33.41 4.19
N THR A 8 40.39 -33.37 3.05
CA THR A 8 40.43 -32.21 2.17
C THR A 8 39.10 -32.03 1.41
N ILE A 9 38.42 -33.10 1.01
CA ILE A 9 37.10 -33.03 0.33
C ILE A 9 36.01 -32.56 1.31
N SER A 10 36.04 -33.03 2.54
CA SER A 10 35.12 -32.59 3.61
C SER A 10 35.34 -31.11 3.96
N GLY A 11 36.61 -30.63 3.97
CA GLY A 11 36.95 -29.23 4.19
C GLY A 11 36.48 -28.29 3.07
N ILE A 12 36.55 -28.72 1.80
CA ILE A 12 36.07 -27.97 0.65
C ILE A 12 34.53 -27.90 0.64
N ALA A 13 33.84 -29.01 0.95
CA ALA A 13 32.38 -29.02 1.06
C ALA A 13 31.87 -28.12 2.20
N MET A 14 32.54 -28.12 3.33
CA MET A 14 32.23 -27.28 4.49
C MET A 14 32.55 -25.79 4.22
N SER A 15 33.61 -25.50 3.47
CA SER A 15 33.95 -24.16 3.00
C SER A 15 32.95 -23.64 1.97
N MET A 16 32.44 -24.48 1.06
CA MET A 16 31.35 -24.12 0.13
C MET A 16 30.03 -23.88 0.86
N ILE A 17 29.68 -24.67 1.85
CA ILE A 17 28.48 -24.47 2.67
C ILE A 17 28.60 -23.16 3.48
N MET A 18 29.76 -22.85 4.05
CA MET A 18 30.02 -21.57 4.70
C MET A 18 29.98 -20.38 3.73
N MET A 19 30.47 -20.54 2.49
CA MET A 19 30.33 -19.49 1.45
C MET A 19 28.86 -19.28 1.06
N ILE A 20 28.06 -20.31 0.94
CA ILE A 20 26.63 -20.22 0.63
C ILE A 20 25.89 -19.55 1.80
N CYS A 21 26.20 -19.88 3.05
CA CYS A 21 25.65 -19.20 4.23
C CYS A 21 26.14 -17.75 4.39
N SER A 22 27.33 -17.39 3.88
CA SER A 22 27.83 -16.01 3.89
C SER A 22 27.18 -15.11 2.82
N CYS A 23 26.66 -15.70 1.73
CA CYS A 23 25.99 -14.95 0.66
C CYS A 23 24.53 -14.60 0.99
N SER A 24 23.94 -15.15 2.02
CA SER A 24 22.59 -14.78 2.49
C SER A 24 22.60 -13.74 3.61
N ARG A 25 23.57 -12.81 3.62
CA ARG A 25 23.35 -11.55 4.31
C ARG A 25 22.23 -10.84 3.57
N VAL A 26 21.02 -10.93 4.11
CA VAL A 26 19.99 -9.95 3.82
C VAL A 26 20.67 -8.60 4.06
N HIS A 27 20.96 -7.86 2.99
CA HIS A 27 21.40 -6.48 3.12
C HIS A 27 20.20 -5.75 3.73
N GLU A 28 20.27 -5.54 5.04
CA GLU A 28 19.30 -4.70 5.73
C GLU A 28 19.33 -3.32 5.06
N SER A 29 18.16 -2.72 4.93
CA SER A 29 18.04 -1.34 4.47
C SER A 29 18.92 -0.45 5.33
N PRO A 30 19.67 0.51 4.77
CA PRO A 30 20.39 1.50 5.56
C PRO A 30 19.45 2.30 6.48
N PHE A 31 18.15 2.26 6.21
CA PHE A 31 17.07 2.96 6.93
C PHE A 31 16.24 2.04 7.84
N GLU A 32 16.70 0.81 8.09
CA GLU A 32 15.92 -0.24 8.75
C GLU A 32 15.26 0.23 10.05
N LYS A 33 16.00 0.96 10.89
CA LYS A 33 15.46 1.47 12.17
C LYS A 33 14.29 2.43 11.98
N ASP A 34 14.41 3.35 11.04
CA ASP A 34 13.37 4.34 10.76
C ASP A 34 12.15 3.65 10.13
N LEU A 35 12.37 2.72 9.19
CA LEU A 35 11.29 1.98 8.54
C LEU A 35 10.54 1.05 9.51
N GLN A 36 11.24 0.43 10.47
CA GLN A 36 10.59 -0.37 11.53
C GLN A 36 9.66 0.47 12.40
N ARG A 37 10.05 1.69 12.74
CA ARG A 37 9.22 2.63 13.51
C ARG A 37 7.92 3.00 12.77
N ILE A 38 8.00 3.15 11.44
CA ILE A 38 6.80 3.36 10.61
C ILE A 38 5.93 2.11 10.59
N ASP A 39 6.53 0.93 10.38
CA ASP A 39 5.80 -0.34 10.38
C ASP A 39 5.06 -0.55 11.73
N GLU A 40 5.69 -0.19 12.85
CA GLU A 40 5.07 -0.21 14.17
C GLU A 40 3.91 0.80 14.28
N ALA A 41 4.10 2.04 13.82
CA ALA A 41 3.04 3.03 13.83
C ALA A 41 1.83 2.61 12.98
N ILE A 42 2.07 2.07 11.79
CA ILE A 42 1.01 1.53 10.91
C ILE A 42 0.26 0.37 11.59
N SER A 43 0.97 -0.50 12.30
CA SER A 43 0.34 -1.64 12.99
C SER A 43 -0.64 -1.22 14.09
N ARG A 44 -0.50 0.01 14.62
CA ARG A 44 -1.32 0.59 15.68
C ARG A 44 -2.32 1.64 15.18
N VAL A 45 -2.51 1.76 13.88
CA VAL A 45 -3.37 2.81 13.29
C VAL A 45 -4.80 2.81 13.84
N ASP A 46 -5.36 1.63 14.10
CA ASP A 46 -6.71 1.49 14.65
C ASP A 46 -6.82 2.06 16.08
N GLU A 47 -5.76 1.94 16.88
CA GLU A 47 -5.71 2.56 18.23
C GLU A 47 -5.76 4.08 18.12
N TYR A 48 -4.98 4.67 17.21
CA TYR A 48 -4.95 6.12 17.01
C TYR A 48 -6.26 6.65 16.45
N MET A 49 -6.85 5.92 15.49
CA MET A 49 -8.17 6.25 14.96
C MET A 49 -9.25 6.21 16.05
N ASN A 50 -9.24 5.21 16.93
CA ASN A 50 -10.18 5.11 18.04
C ASN A 50 -10.06 6.30 19.00
N VAL A 51 -8.84 6.75 19.31
CA VAL A 51 -8.62 7.94 20.15
C VAL A 51 -9.19 9.18 19.47
N LYS A 52 -8.97 9.34 18.16
CA LYS A 52 -9.53 10.44 17.36
C LYS A 52 -11.05 10.44 17.37
N GLU A 53 -11.68 9.30 17.11
CA GLU A 53 -13.14 9.16 17.11
C GLU A 53 -13.76 9.41 18.49
N GLN A 54 -13.11 8.98 19.57
CA GLN A 54 -13.55 9.29 20.93
C GLN A 54 -13.52 10.80 21.22
N LYS A 55 -12.47 11.49 20.78
CA LYS A 55 -12.37 12.95 20.92
C LYS A 55 -13.49 13.65 20.15
N ILE A 56 -13.71 13.26 18.89
CA ILE A 56 -14.79 13.77 18.05
C ILE A 56 -16.15 13.54 18.72
N SER A 57 -16.43 12.31 19.16
CA SER A 57 -17.69 11.97 19.83
C SER A 57 -17.90 12.80 21.11
N THR A 58 -16.85 13.10 21.85
CA THR A 58 -16.92 13.95 23.03
C THR A 58 -17.37 15.37 22.66
N ILE A 59 -16.83 15.94 21.59
CA ILE A 59 -17.21 17.27 21.09
C ILE A 59 -18.65 17.25 20.55
N GLU A 60 -19.02 16.23 19.77
CA GLU A 60 -20.39 16.07 19.24
C GLU A 60 -21.44 16.02 20.35
N ASN A 61 -21.12 15.36 21.47
CA ASN A 61 -22.04 15.28 22.62
C ASN A 61 -22.32 16.66 23.25
N LEU A 62 -21.44 17.65 23.09
CA LEU A 62 -21.68 19.01 23.57
C LEU A 62 -22.85 19.67 22.85
N LEU A 63 -23.10 19.34 21.56
CA LEU A 63 -24.24 19.85 20.80
C LEU A 63 -25.60 19.43 21.36
N HIS A 64 -25.65 18.30 22.07
CA HIS A 64 -26.86 17.76 22.67
C HIS A 64 -27.11 18.24 24.10
N SER A 65 -26.24 19.10 24.63
CA SER A 65 -26.40 19.68 25.98
C SER A 65 -27.59 20.65 26.05
N ARG A 66 -28.28 20.68 27.17
CA ARG A 66 -29.45 21.56 27.31
C ARG A 66 -29.01 23.06 27.31
N GLY A 67 -29.70 23.86 26.49
CA GLY A 67 -29.52 25.32 26.51
C GLY A 67 -28.32 25.83 25.73
N VAL A 68 -27.76 25.03 24.82
CA VAL A 68 -26.67 25.45 23.94
C VAL A 68 -27.18 26.55 22.99
N THR A 69 -26.56 27.73 23.04
CA THR A 69 -26.92 28.89 22.20
C THR A 69 -26.38 28.71 20.78
N PRO A 70 -26.91 29.43 19.75
CA PRO A 70 -26.38 29.41 18.39
C PRO A 70 -24.87 29.73 18.34
N LEU A 71 -24.40 30.71 19.12
CA LEU A 71 -22.98 31.06 19.20
C LEU A 71 -22.14 29.92 19.80
N GLN A 72 -22.63 29.22 20.82
CA GLN A 72 -21.94 28.05 21.36
C GLN A 72 -21.91 26.90 20.36
N GLN A 73 -23.02 26.66 19.64
CA GLN A 73 -23.04 25.67 18.55
C GLN A 73 -22.03 26.02 17.46
N TYR A 74 -21.94 27.30 17.07
CA TYR A 74 -20.93 27.78 16.12
C TYR A 74 -19.50 27.42 16.56
N HIS A 75 -19.16 27.63 17.84
CA HIS A 75 -17.84 27.27 18.36
C HIS A 75 -17.62 25.75 18.40
N ILE A 76 -18.63 24.98 18.82
CA ILE A 76 -18.53 23.50 18.86
C ILE A 76 -18.31 22.95 17.44
N TYR A 77 -19.04 23.46 16.43
CA TYR A 77 -18.79 23.07 15.03
C TYR A 77 -17.40 23.51 14.55
N GLY A 78 -16.85 24.62 15.09
CA GLY A 78 -15.47 25.02 14.85
C GLY A 78 -14.47 24.01 15.39
N GLU A 79 -14.69 23.51 16.61
CA GLU A 79 -13.86 22.43 17.18
C GLU A 79 -13.99 21.14 16.40
N LEU A 80 -15.19 20.78 15.97
CA LEU A 80 -15.41 19.61 15.08
C LEU A 80 -14.68 19.76 13.75
N TYR A 81 -14.71 20.94 13.16
CA TYR A 81 -13.95 21.22 11.94
C TYR A 81 -12.45 20.99 12.17
N GLU A 82 -11.86 21.49 13.26
CA GLU A 82 -10.44 21.28 13.56
C GLU A 82 -10.09 19.79 13.72
N GLU A 83 -11.01 18.98 14.24
CA GLU A 83 -10.79 17.54 14.35
C GLU A 83 -10.93 16.84 12.98
N TYR A 84 -11.85 17.30 12.11
CA TYR A 84 -12.12 16.67 10.83
C TYR A 84 -11.25 17.16 9.68
N VAL A 85 -10.68 18.37 9.75
CA VAL A 85 -10.03 19.06 8.62
C VAL A 85 -8.92 18.28 7.94
N ALA A 86 -8.22 17.43 8.67
CA ALA A 86 -7.19 16.56 8.12
C ALA A 86 -7.53 15.06 8.27
N TYR A 87 -8.73 14.75 8.75
CA TYR A 87 -9.20 13.39 9.02
C TYR A 87 -10.27 12.95 8.03
N GLN A 88 -11.33 13.74 7.85
CA GLN A 88 -12.44 13.37 6.97
C GLN A 88 -13.08 14.60 6.32
N PHE A 89 -12.83 14.79 5.03
CA PHE A 89 -13.24 15.98 4.27
C PHE A 89 -14.75 16.25 4.34
N ASP A 90 -15.59 15.24 4.11
CA ASP A 90 -17.04 15.45 4.06
C ASP A 90 -17.57 15.92 5.41
N LYS A 91 -17.07 15.37 6.52
CA LYS A 91 -17.44 15.80 7.87
C LYS A 91 -16.92 17.20 8.22
N ALA A 92 -15.70 17.52 7.80
CA ALA A 92 -15.15 18.86 7.96
C ALA A 92 -16.00 19.88 7.20
N LYS A 93 -16.42 19.52 5.97
CA LYS A 93 -17.29 20.36 5.15
C LYS A 93 -18.67 20.55 5.79
N ASP A 94 -19.28 19.48 6.30
CA ASP A 94 -20.58 19.53 6.98
C ASP A 94 -20.51 20.43 8.22
N ALA A 95 -19.42 20.34 9.01
CA ALA A 95 -19.21 21.21 10.17
C ALA A 95 -19.14 22.69 9.76
N LEU A 96 -18.42 23.02 8.69
CA LEU A 96 -18.36 24.39 8.17
C LEU A 96 -19.70 24.84 7.58
N ASP A 97 -20.46 23.98 6.94
CA ASP A 97 -21.79 24.32 6.41
C ASP A 97 -22.74 24.66 7.58
N ARG A 98 -22.68 23.92 8.67
CA ARG A 98 -23.43 24.23 9.88
C ARG A 98 -22.96 25.51 10.57
N GLN A 99 -21.66 25.75 10.64
CA GLN A 99 -21.12 27.02 11.14
C GLN A 99 -21.62 28.21 10.28
N LEU A 100 -21.69 28.04 8.96
CA LEU A 100 -22.14 29.09 8.06
C LEU A 100 -23.62 29.43 8.30
N GLU A 101 -24.49 28.42 8.42
CA GLU A 101 -25.91 28.60 8.77
C GLU A 101 -26.06 29.35 10.12
N LEU A 102 -25.30 28.95 11.13
CA LEU A 102 -25.31 29.60 12.44
C LEU A 102 -24.78 31.04 12.40
N ALA A 103 -23.71 31.31 11.63
CA ALA A 103 -23.19 32.66 11.45
C ALA A 103 -24.22 33.57 10.78
N GLU A 104 -25.03 33.05 9.86
CA GLU A 104 -26.15 33.78 9.23
C GLU A 104 -27.29 34.01 10.21
N GLU A 105 -27.62 33.03 11.06
CA GLU A 105 -28.63 33.18 12.12
C GLU A 105 -28.22 34.19 13.19
N ILE A 106 -26.97 34.16 13.62
CA ILE A 106 -26.41 35.12 14.60
C ILE A 106 -26.35 36.52 14.00
N GLY A 107 -26.15 36.64 12.67
CA GLY A 107 -26.08 37.91 11.98
C GLY A 107 -24.75 38.65 12.11
N GLU A 108 -23.73 38.03 12.69
CA GLU A 108 -22.39 38.60 12.82
C GLU A 108 -21.54 38.25 11.59
N ARG A 109 -21.26 39.27 10.78
CA ARG A 109 -20.53 39.13 9.53
C ARG A 109 -19.11 38.54 9.70
N PRO A 110 -18.30 38.93 10.70
CA PRO A 110 -16.97 38.36 10.88
C PRO A 110 -16.99 36.83 11.07
N LEU A 111 -18.01 36.29 11.72
CA LEU A 111 -18.18 34.85 11.87
C LEU A 111 -18.37 34.16 10.52
N LYS A 112 -19.19 34.76 9.65
CA LYS A 112 -19.42 34.29 8.27
C LYS A 112 -18.13 34.31 7.43
N ASP A 113 -17.41 35.41 7.47
CA ASP A 113 -16.18 35.58 6.69
C ASP A 113 -15.10 34.57 7.13
N ASN A 114 -14.95 34.32 8.44
CA ASN A 114 -14.08 33.26 8.98
C ASN A 114 -14.43 31.88 8.43
N VAL A 115 -15.71 31.51 8.43
CA VAL A 115 -16.13 30.23 7.90
C VAL A 115 -15.85 30.12 6.40
N MET A 116 -16.07 31.18 5.64
CA MET A 116 -15.81 31.21 4.20
C MET A 116 -14.33 31.02 3.89
N ILE A 117 -13.42 31.66 4.65
CA ILE A 117 -11.97 31.48 4.51
C ILE A 117 -11.57 30.05 4.83
N ARG A 118 -12.04 29.50 5.95
CA ARG A 118 -11.80 28.09 6.33
C ARG A 118 -12.34 27.10 5.31
N LYS A 119 -13.52 27.36 4.75
CA LYS A 119 -14.12 26.53 3.70
C LYS A 119 -13.31 26.58 2.41
N ALA A 120 -12.79 27.74 2.03
CA ALA A 120 -11.88 27.88 0.90
C ALA A 120 -10.56 27.11 1.15
N HIS A 121 -10.03 27.13 2.38
CA HIS A 121 -8.87 26.32 2.79
C HIS A 121 -9.15 24.82 2.64
N LEU A 122 -10.26 24.34 3.19
CA LEU A 122 -10.65 22.94 3.11
C LEU A 122 -10.79 22.45 1.66
N LEU A 123 -11.48 23.22 0.82
CA LEU A 123 -11.67 22.91 -0.60
C LEU A 123 -10.35 22.91 -1.37
N THR A 124 -9.44 23.84 -1.06
CA THR A 124 -8.09 23.89 -1.63
C THR A 124 -7.33 22.61 -1.30
N THR A 125 -7.27 22.25 -0.03
CA THR A 125 -6.54 21.07 0.47
C THR A 125 -7.05 19.78 -0.17
N ALA A 126 -8.36 19.66 -0.37
CA ALA A 126 -8.96 18.50 -1.00
C ALA A 126 -8.88 18.50 -2.54
N GLY A 127 -8.41 19.60 -3.17
CA GLY A 127 -8.26 19.74 -4.64
C GLY A 127 -9.56 20.14 -5.36
N TYR A 128 -10.49 20.81 -4.66
CA TYR A 128 -11.70 21.41 -5.25
C TYR A 128 -11.45 22.87 -5.63
N TYR A 129 -10.52 23.08 -6.57
CA TYR A 129 -9.99 24.41 -6.89
C TYR A 129 -11.03 25.35 -7.50
N HIS A 130 -11.96 24.83 -8.30
CA HIS A 130 -13.03 25.63 -8.88
C HIS A 130 -13.96 26.21 -7.80
N GLU A 131 -14.36 25.37 -6.87
CA GLU A 131 -15.23 25.71 -5.76
C GLU A 131 -14.51 26.66 -4.77
N ALA A 132 -13.23 26.41 -4.51
CA ALA A 132 -12.43 27.32 -3.68
C ALA A 132 -12.30 28.71 -4.31
N ASP A 133 -12.01 28.82 -5.62
CA ASP A 133 -11.91 30.09 -6.32
C ASP A 133 -13.26 30.84 -6.34
N ALA A 134 -14.36 30.09 -6.48
CA ALA A 134 -15.70 30.69 -6.40
C ALA A 134 -16.01 31.31 -5.02
N LEU A 135 -15.51 30.66 -3.93
CA LEU A 135 -15.63 31.25 -2.58
C LEU A 135 -14.75 32.50 -2.40
N PHE A 136 -13.52 32.46 -2.88
CA PHE A 136 -12.65 33.64 -2.80
C PHE A 136 -13.24 34.88 -3.43
N ARG A 137 -13.99 34.74 -4.54
CA ARG A 137 -14.69 35.83 -5.20
C ARG A 137 -15.85 36.40 -4.40
N GLN A 138 -16.41 35.67 -3.45
CA GLN A 138 -17.50 36.07 -2.58
C GLN A 138 -17.02 36.80 -1.31
N ILE A 139 -15.75 36.61 -0.94
CA ILE A 139 -15.16 37.28 0.23
C ILE A 139 -14.78 38.70 -0.13
N ASP A 140 -15.40 39.65 0.57
CA ASP A 140 -15.10 41.10 0.43
C ASP A 140 -13.90 41.45 1.33
N THR A 141 -12.70 41.40 0.77
CA THR A 141 -11.45 41.64 1.50
C THR A 141 -11.33 43.02 2.14
N ALA A 142 -12.08 44.03 1.63
CA ALA A 142 -12.06 45.37 2.22
C ALA A 142 -12.73 45.44 3.61
N ARG A 143 -13.40 44.37 4.03
CA ARG A 143 -14.14 44.27 5.30
C ARG A 143 -13.56 43.32 6.28
N LEU A 144 -12.54 42.59 5.90
CA LEU A 144 -11.83 41.67 6.79
C LEU A 144 -11.04 42.50 7.82
N ASP A 145 -11.04 42.00 9.07
CA ASP A 145 -10.10 42.52 10.07
C ASP A 145 -8.67 42.02 9.78
N ASP A 146 -7.69 42.53 10.52
CA ASP A 146 -6.28 42.22 10.29
C ASP A 146 -5.99 40.70 10.41
N ALA A 147 -6.61 40.00 11.37
CA ALA A 147 -6.42 38.58 11.56
C ALA A 147 -7.03 37.76 10.42
N GLN A 148 -8.25 38.12 10.01
CA GLN A 148 -8.93 37.50 8.87
C GLN A 148 -8.18 37.73 7.56
N MET A 149 -7.59 38.92 7.40
CA MET A 149 -6.82 39.26 6.21
C MET A 149 -5.55 38.39 6.13
N VAL A 150 -4.86 38.17 7.25
CA VAL A 150 -3.70 37.29 7.30
C VAL A 150 -4.11 35.85 6.94
N GLU A 151 -5.20 35.33 7.53
CA GLU A 151 -5.71 33.99 7.21
C GLU A 151 -6.09 33.88 5.74
N TRP A 152 -6.74 34.89 5.18
CA TRP A 152 -7.07 34.96 3.76
C TRP A 152 -5.83 34.93 2.86
N TYR A 153 -4.77 35.68 3.19
CA TYR A 153 -3.50 35.65 2.45
C TYR A 153 -2.87 34.23 2.52
N MET A 154 -2.87 33.60 3.68
CA MET A 154 -2.33 32.25 3.86
C MET A 154 -3.07 31.22 3.00
N VAL A 155 -4.41 31.29 2.99
CA VAL A 155 -5.22 30.37 2.20
C VAL A 155 -5.09 30.65 0.71
N ARG A 156 -4.99 31.91 0.28
CA ARG A 156 -4.73 32.29 -1.13
C ARG A 156 -3.35 31.81 -1.60
N GLN A 157 -2.33 31.99 -0.78
CA GLN A 157 -0.98 31.50 -1.08
C GLN A 157 -0.97 29.98 -1.25
N LYS A 158 -1.58 29.26 -0.30
CA LYS A 158 -1.72 27.80 -0.39
C LYS A 158 -2.49 27.38 -1.64
N PHE A 159 -3.59 28.04 -1.94
CA PHE A 159 -4.38 27.78 -3.15
C PHE A 159 -3.53 27.88 -4.42
N LEU A 160 -2.76 28.94 -4.56
CA LEU A 160 -1.91 29.13 -5.74
C LEU A 160 -0.82 28.06 -5.81
N PHE A 161 -0.20 27.74 -4.66
CA PHE A 161 0.83 26.72 -4.61
C PHE A 161 0.28 25.35 -5.01
N ASP A 162 -0.78 24.89 -4.37
CA ASP A 162 -1.38 23.57 -4.63
C ASP A 162 -1.97 23.48 -6.06
N TYR A 163 -2.61 24.54 -6.53
CA TYR A 163 -3.16 24.62 -7.89
C TYR A 163 -2.06 24.57 -8.95
N ASN A 164 -0.97 25.30 -8.73
CA ASN A 164 0.17 25.32 -9.63
C ASN A 164 0.83 23.93 -9.71
N GLU A 165 0.99 23.26 -8.58
CA GLU A 165 1.52 21.90 -8.54
C GLU A 165 0.59 20.92 -9.29
N TYR A 166 -0.71 21.02 -9.07
CA TYR A 166 -1.71 20.21 -9.78
C TYR A 166 -1.64 20.40 -11.29
N VAL A 167 -1.63 21.65 -11.76
CA VAL A 167 -1.61 22.00 -13.18
C VAL A 167 -0.29 21.59 -13.84
N SER A 168 0.84 21.77 -13.13
CA SER A 168 2.16 21.32 -13.60
C SER A 168 2.23 19.80 -13.71
N SER A 169 1.65 19.07 -12.75
CA SER A 169 1.60 17.61 -12.80
C SER A 169 0.76 17.08 -13.96
N ALA A 170 -0.21 17.87 -14.43
CA ALA A 170 -1.02 17.58 -15.62
C ALA A 170 -0.37 18.00 -16.95
N GLY A 171 0.86 18.54 -16.92
CA GLY A 171 1.62 18.93 -18.11
C GLY A 171 1.23 20.28 -18.72
N PHE A 172 0.45 21.08 -18.01
CA PHE A 172 0.08 22.41 -18.46
C PHE A 172 1.08 23.47 -17.97
N ALA A 173 1.32 24.48 -18.80
CA ALA A 173 2.18 25.59 -18.42
C ALA A 173 1.51 26.46 -17.36
N VAL A 174 2.24 26.73 -16.33
CA VAL A 174 1.84 27.64 -15.28
C VAL A 174 3.07 28.38 -14.82
N PRO A 175 3.20 29.08 -13.81
CA PRO A 175 2.30 29.58 -12.79
C PRO A 175 2.54 31.04 -12.49
N ASP A 176 1.60 31.64 -11.77
CA ASP A 176 1.68 32.96 -11.20
C ASP A 176 2.54 32.94 -9.89
N TYR A 177 3.83 32.64 -10.02
CA TYR A 177 4.76 32.63 -8.86
C TYR A 177 4.87 34.04 -8.23
N ASP A 178 4.77 35.10 -9.02
CA ASP A 178 4.81 36.47 -8.52
C ASP A 178 3.69 36.77 -7.50
N LYS A 179 2.54 36.10 -7.66
CA LYS A 179 1.45 36.24 -6.69
C LYS A 179 1.70 35.47 -5.40
N ILE A 180 2.38 34.33 -5.47
CA ILE A 180 2.78 33.58 -4.27
C ILE A 180 3.73 34.44 -3.43
N ASP A 181 4.75 35.02 -4.05
CA ASP A 181 5.70 35.93 -3.39
C ASP A 181 5.02 37.14 -2.80
N TYR A 182 4.04 37.72 -3.53
CA TYR A 182 3.22 38.81 -3.01
C TYR A 182 2.48 38.45 -1.73
N TYR A 183 1.79 37.28 -1.70
CA TYR A 183 1.08 36.87 -0.51
C TYR A 183 2.02 36.49 0.64
N GLN A 184 3.16 35.86 0.36
CA GLN A 184 4.19 35.59 1.38
C GLN A 184 4.66 36.90 2.04
N LYS A 185 4.92 37.91 1.23
CA LYS A 185 5.33 39.22 1.75
C LYS A 185 4.24 39.83 2.64
N GLN A 186 2.97 39.82 2.19
CA GLN A 186 1.86 40.36 2.99
C GLN A 186 1.71 39.61 4.33
N ILE A 187 1.86 38.27 4.34
CA ILE A 187 1.81 37.48 5.56
C ILE A 187 2.96 37.87 6.52
N LEU A 188 4.19 37.98 5.99
CA LEU A 188 5.37 38.30 6.82
C LEU A 188 5.30 39.72 7.40
N GLU A 189 4.73 40.69 6.67
CA GLU A 189 4.55 42.06 7.13
C GLU A 189 3.43 42.18 8.20
N SER A 190 2.47 41.24 8.22
CA SER A 190 1.31 41.26 9.11
C SER A 190 1.48 40.43 10.38
N LEU A 191 2.39 39.47 10.39
CA LEU A 191 2.58 38.57 11.51
C LEU A 191 3.68 39.05 12.48
N PRO A 192 3.54 38.81 13.79
CA PRO A 192 4.62 39.07 14.73
C PRO A 192 5.91 38.31 14.33
N GLU A 193 7.02 39.02 14.34
CA GLU A 193 8.34 38.44 14.10
C GLU A 193 8.60 37.31 15.10
N GLY A 194 9.12 36.17 14.61
CA GLY A 194 9.40 35.00 15.45
C GLY A 194 8.19 34.10 15.76
N SER A 195 6.96 34.49 15.38
CA SER A 195 5.80 33.59 15.48
C SER A 195 5.98 32.34 14.61
N TYR A 196 5.28 31.26 14.96
CA TYR A 196 5.33 30.00 14.18
C TYR A 196 5.09 30.24 12.69
N TYR A 197 4.00 30.91 12.34
CA TYR A 197 3.63 31.15 10.96
C TYR A 197 4.61 32.07 10.23
N SER A 198 5.14 33.11 10.90
CA SER A 198 6.16 33.99 10.31
C SER A 198 7.43 33.20 9.98
N ARG A 199 7.88 32.34 10.88
CA ARG A 199 9.04 31.46 10.66
C ARG A 199 8.76 30.44 9.54
N HIS A 200 7.58 29.82 9.57
CA HIS A 200 7.17 28.85 8.55
C HIS A 200 7.17 29.46 7.13
N ILE A 201 6.52 30.59 6.94
CA ILE A 201 6.51 31.28 5.64
C ILE A 201 7.91 31.74 5.23
N GLY A 202 8.73 32.21 6.18
CA GLY A 202 10.14 32.53 5.93
C GLY A 202 10.93 31.33 5.41
N ILE A 203 10.72 30.14 5.99
CA ILE A 203 11.32 28.88 5.54
C ILE A 203 10.89 28.55 4.11
N LEU A 204 9.57 28.64 3.82
CA LEU A 204 9.05 28.37 2.47
C LEU A 204 9.62 29.34 1.43
N SER A 205 9.76 30.63 1.79
CA SER A 205 10.39 31.64 0.94
C SER A 205 11.85 31.31 0.64
N LEU A 206 12.62 30.87 1.65
CA LEU A 206 14.01 30.43 1.48
C LEU A 206 14.10 29.19 0.58
N ILE A 207 13.17 28.23 0.72
CA ILE A 207 13.07 27.06 -0.16
C ILE A 207 12.81 27.48 -1.60
N GLY A 208 11.83 28.37 -1.83
CA GLY A 208 11.51 28.92 -3.14
C GLY A 208 12.71 29.64 -3.79
N ALA A 209 13.47 30.37 -2.98
CA ALA A 209 14.74 31.01 -3.39
C ALA A 209 15.91 30.03 -3.52
N LYS A 210 15.72 28.74 -3.32
CA LYS A 210 16.75 27.66 -3.32
C LYS A 210 17.89 27.88 -2.31
N ARG A 211 17.63 28.63 -1.23
CA ARG A 211 18.57 28.89 -0.12
C ARG A 211 18.46 27.79 0.93
N PHE A 212 18.65 26.52 0.50
CA PHE A 212 18.35 25.33 1.30
C PHE A 212 19.13 25.24 2.61
N ARG A 213 20.39 25.76 2.68
CA ARG A 213 21.16 25.76 3.92
C ARG A 213 20.49 26.63 4.98
N GLU A 214 20.14 27.84 4.62
CA GLU A 214 19.51 28.79 5.55
C GLU A 214 18.09 28.34 5.94
N ALA A 215 17.34 27.80 4.96
CA ALA A 215 16.06 27.17 5.22
C ALA A 215 16.16 26.06 6.26
N GLY A 216 17.16 25.18 6.13
CA GLY A 216 17.41 24.08 7.05
C GLY A 216 17.77 24.53 8.47
N GLU A 217 18.68 25.48 8.59
CA GLU A 217 19.07 26.06 9.88
C GLU A 217 17.87 26.70 10.60
N MET A 218 17.07 27.47 9.88
CA MET A 218 15.86 28.13 10.41
C MET A 218 14.80 27.07 10.79
N ASN A 219 14.60 26.06 9.96
CA ASN A 219 13.60 25.02 10.19
C ASN A 219 13.98 24.14 11.38
N MET A 220 15.24 23.74 11.51
CA MET A 220 15.70 22.97 12.67
C MET A 220 15.47 23.74 13.97
N SER A 221 15.82 25.03 14.00
CA SER A 221 15.54 25.90 15.15
C SER A 221 14.03 26.01 15.45
N LEU A 222 13.14 25.89 14.45
CA LEU A 222 11.70 25.85 14.66
C LEU A 222 11.25 24.49 15.22
N ILE A 223 11.70 23.39 14.64
CA ILE A 223 11.37 22.01 15.06
C ILE A 223 11.70 21.81 16.56
N GLU A 224 12.82 22.34 17.04
CA GLU A 224 13.22 22.23 18.45
C GLU A 224 12.24 22.87 19.44
N THR A 225 11.39 23.79 18.97
CA THR A 225 10.37 24.46 19.81
C THR A 225 9.01 23.77 19.78
N LEU A 226 8.80 22.78 18.91
CA LEU A 226 7.50 22.16 18.68
C LEU A 226 7.29 20.88 19.51
N ASP A 227 6.06 20.66 19.89
CA ASP A 227 5.63 19.38 20.45
C ASP A 227 5.67 18.31 19.35
N LYS A 228 6.34 17.19 19.62
CA LYS A 228 6.57 16.09 18.69
C LYS A 228 5.29 15.36 18.22
N ASP A 229 4.22 15.48 18.98
CA ASP A 229 2.91 14.91 18.60
C ASP A 229 1.99 15.94 17.93
N SER A 230 2.48 17.18 17.69
CA SER A 230 1.71 18.24 17.03
C SER A 230 1.73 18.13 15.50
N ARG A 231 0.66 18.59 14.86
CA ARG A 231 0.61 18.72 13.41
C ARG A 231 1.72 19.64 12.87
N ASP A 232 2.05 20.69 13.58
CA ASP A 232 3.10 21.63 13.21
C ASP A 232 4.47 20.94 13.15
N TYR A 233 4.75 20.01 14.08
CA TYR A 233 5.95 19.18 14.03
C TYR A 233 5.96 18.29 12.78
N ALA A 234 4.86 17.64 12.46
CA ALA A 234 4.77 16.82 11.24
C ALA A 234 5.03 17.64 9.98
N VAL A 235 4.47 18.85 9.89
CA VAL A 235 4.67 19.77 8.77
C VAL A 235 6.15 20.21 8.67
N GLN A 236 6.76 20.60 9.78
CA GLN A 236 8.15 21.10 9.72
C GLN A 236 9.15 19.96 9.46
N THR A 237 8.94 18.76 10.01
CA THR A 237 9.76 17.59 9.71
C THR A 237 9.60 17.13 8.27
N TYR A 238 8.41 17.25 7.66
CA TYR A 238 8.25 17.04 6.22
C TYR A 238 9.12 17.98 5.41
N TRP A 239 9.07 19.30 5.70
CA TRP A 239 9.88 20.29 5.00
C TRP A 239 11.38 20.11 5.25
N GLN A 240 11.78 19.67 6.46
CA GLN A 240 13.18 19.35 6.74
C GLN A 240 13.67 18.17 5.87
N GLY A 241 12.82 17.17 5.66
CA GLY A 241 13.11 16.09 4.72
C GLY A 241 13.30 16.59 3.29
N GLN A 242 12.42 17.49 2.81
CA GLN A 242 12.53 18.12 1.50
C GLN A 242 13.83 18.93 1.35
N ILE A 243 14.17 19.70 2.38
CA ILE A 243 15.41 20.51 2.40
C ILE A 243 16.63 19.59 2.36
N SER A 244 16.66 18.54 3.19
CA SER A 244 17.76 17.58 3.25
C SER A 244 17.97 16.88 1.91
N GLU A 245 16.89 16.52 1.23
CA GLU A 245 16.97 15.93 -0.12
C GLU A 245 17.60 16.89 -1.12
N GLN A 246 17.17 18.16 -1.12
CA GLN A 246 17.73 19.19 -2.01
C GLN A 246 19.22 19.49 -1.71
N GLN A 247 19.65 19.26 -0.50
CA GLN A 247 21.05 19.33 -0.09
C GLN A 247 21.87 18.07 -0.46
N GLY A 248 21.22 17.02 -1.00
CA GLY A 248 21.82 15.75 -1.37
C GLY A 248 22.02 14.78 -0.20
N ASN A 249 21.44 15.07 0.98
CA ASN A 249 21.50 14.21 2.15
C ASN A 249 20.27 13.29 2.23
N ALA A 250 20.31 12.20 1.48
CA ALA A 250 19.22 11.22 1.40
C ALA A 250 18.93 10.54 2.76
N TYR A 251 19.93 10.36 3.61
CA TYR A 251 19.74 9.73 4.92
C TYR A 251 18.89 10.61 5.84
N ASP A 252 19.26 11.87 5.98
CA ASP A 252 18.48 12.81 6.79
C ASP A 252 17.10 13.07 6.20
N ALA A 253 16.97 13.08 4.87
CA ALA A 253 15.67 13.22 4.22
C ALA A 253 14.70 12.10 4.62
N ILE A 254 15.16 10.85 4.56
CA ILE A 254 14.36 9.68 4.97
C ILE A 254 14.05 9.73 6.46
N HIS A 255 15.01 10.10 7.30
CA HIS A 255 14.79 10.26 8.74
C HIS A 255 13.68 11.28 9.04
N TRP A 256 13.74 12.47 8.45
CA TRP A 256 12.77 13.52 8.71
C TRP A 256 11.38 13.20 8.15
N TRP A 257 11.30 12.58 6.98
CA TRP A 257 10.01 12.11 6.47
C TRP A 257 9.43 10.96 7.32
N THR A 258 10.29 10.16 7.95
CA THR A 258 9.87 9.15 8.93
C THR A 258 9.24 9.79 10.15
N GLU A 259 9.90 10.80 10.74
CA GLU A 259 9.34 11.55 11.88
C GLU A 259 7.97 12.15 11.53
N SER A 260 7.88 12.80 10.36
CA SER A 260 6.62 13.37 9.88
C SER A 260 5.53 12.30 9.69
N ALA A 261 5.84 11.20 9.02
CA ALA A 261 4.88 10.13 8.76
C ALA A 261 4.37 9.47 10.05
N ILE A 262 5.25 9.24 11.03
CA ILE A 262 4.86 8.68 12.33
C ILE A 262 3.93 9.63 13.08
N CYS A 263 4.24 10.93 13.06
CA CYS A 263 3.40 11.94 13.68
C CYS A 263 2.00 12.01 13.03
N ASP A 264 1.96 11.99 11.68
CA ASP A 264 0.70 11.96 10.94
C ASP A 264 -0.14 10.71 11.26
N ILE A 265 0.47 9.53 11.28
CA ILE A 265 -0.21 8.26 11.61
C ILE A 265 -0.78 8.31 13.03
N LYS A 266 0.01 8.77 14.01
CA LYS A 266 -0.43 8.91 15.40
C LYS A 266 -1.56 9.93 15.57
N GLY A 267 -1.49 11.03 14.85
CA GLY A 267 -2.52 12.07 14.83
C GLY A 267 -3.77 11.70 14.03
N ALA A 268 -3.81 10.51 13.42
CA ALA A 268 -4.83 10.08 12.48
C ALA A 268 -5.03 11.08 11.31
N ILE A 269 -3.94 11.72 10.86
CA ILE A 269 -3.94 12.66 9.73
C ILE A 269 -4.03 11.86 8.44
N LYS A 270 -5.10 12.07 7.67
CA LYS A 270 -5.39 11.34 6.43
C LYS A 270 -4.99 12.11 5.17
N ASP A 271 -4.80 13.42 5.30
CA ASP A 271 -4.22 14.28 4.25
C ASP A 271 -2.72 14.48 4.53
N ASN A 272 -1.94 13.42 4.37
CA ASN A 272 -0.49 13.43 4.56
C ASN A 272 0.28 13.21 3.26
N ALA A 273 1.53 13.66 3.21
CA ALA A 273 2.42 13.50 2.06
C ALA A 273 3.66 12.63 2.39
N SER A 274 4.04 12.57 3.66
CA SER A 274 5.35 12.07 4.09
C SER A 274 5.54 10.60 3.75
N LEU A 275 4.55 9.77 4.05
CA LEU A 275 4.63 8.32 3.81
C LEU A 275 4.67 7.99 2.31
N SER A 276 3.91 8.73 1.48
CA SER A 276 3.93 8.56 0.03
C SER A 276 5.25 9.04 -0.57
N THR A 277 5.81 10.13 -0.07
CA THR A 277 7.13 10.63 -0.47
C THR A 277 8.21 9.60 -0.14
N LEU A 278 8.19 9.04 1.07
CA LEU A 278 9.05 7.94 1.48
C LEU A 278 8.94 6.74 0.52
N ALA A 279 7.73 6.31 0.21
CA ALA A 279 7.50 5.17 -0.69
C ALA A 279 8.18 5.36 -2.05
N THR A 280 8.20 6.59 -2.58
CA THR A 280 8.89 6.89 -3.85
C THR A 280 10.41 6.83 -3.77
N ARG A 281 11.00 6.90 -2.57
CA ARG A 281 12.45 6.80 -2.35
C ARG A 281 12.91 5.39 -1.99
N LEU A 282 11.97 4.51 -1.66
CA LEU A 282 12.21 3.11 -1.32
C LEU A 282 12.07 2.17 -2.54
N ILE A 283 12.17 2.69 -3.76
CA ILE A 283 12.10 1.91 -5.01
C ILE A 283 13.44 1.20 -5.24
N ASN A 284 13.78 0.27 -4.36
CA ASN A 284 14.93 -0.61 -4.46
C ASN A 284 14.50 -2.04 -4.12
N PRO A 285 15.23 -3.09 -4.53
CA PRO A 285 14.81 -4.47 -4.32
C PRO A 285 14.63 -4.87 -2.85
N GLN A 286 15.35 -4.23 -1.92
CA GLN A 286 15.28 -4.54 -0.49
C GLN A 286 14.01 -3.97 0.16
N ASP A 287 13.63 -2.75 -0.22
CA ASP A 287 12.54 -1.99 0.40
C ASP A 287 11.26 -1.96 -0.44
N ALA A 288 11.25 -2.56 -1.63
CA ALA A 288 10.12 -2.53 -2.57
C ALA A 288 8.79 -3.02 -1.93
N ASP A 289 8.84 -3.98 -1.02
CA ASP A 289 7.69 -4.48 -0.27
C ASP A 289 7.14 -3.41 0.68
N ARG A 290 8.01 -2.69 1.38
CA ARG A 290 7.62 -1.54 2.23
C ARG A 290 7.10 -0.38 1.39
N ALA A 291 7.80 -0.03 0.30
CA ALA A 291 7.34 1.00 -0.63
C ALA A 291 5.91 0.74 -1.11
N PHE A 292 5.61 -0.50 -1.48
CA PHE A 292 4.27 -0.89 -1.93
C PHE A 292 3.23 -0.84 -0.79
N ARG A 293 3.58 -1.26 0.42
CA ARG A 293 2.69 -1.15 1.59
C ARG A 293 2.42 0.31 1.95
N TYR A 294 3.44 1.15 1.94
CA TYR A 294 3.33 2.56 2.31
C TYR A 294 2.52 3.36 1.30
N ILE A 295 2.72 3.13 0.00
CA ILE A 295 1.92 3.82 -1.03
C ILE A 295 0.45 3.37 -0.99
N ARG A 296 0.19 2.11 -0.68
CA ARG A 296 -1.18 1.60 -0.50
C ARG A 296 -1.85 2.23 0.72
N PHE A 297 -1.15 2.28 1.85
CA PHE A 297 -1.65 2.94 3.05
C PHE A 297 -1.98 4.42 2.77
N SER A 298 -1.10 5.13 2.06
CA SER A 298 -1.35 6.53 1.67
C SER A 298 -2.55 6.65 0.71
N LEU A 299 -2.78 5.68 -0.17
CA LEU A 299 -3.94 5.67 -1.06
C LEU A 299 -5.25 5.39 -0.29
N ASP A 300 -5.21 4.50 0.69
CA ASP A 300 -6.35 4.23 1.58
C ASP A 300 -6.70 5.48 2.40
N ASP A 301 -5.71 6.16 2.96
CA ASP A 301 -5.87 7.42 3.68
C ASP A 301 -6.45 8.52 2.77
N ALA A 302 -5.88 8.73 1.59
CA ALA A 302 -6.36 9.72 0.63
C ALA A 302 -7.79 9.41 0.13
N THR A 303 -8.16 8.13 0.12
CA THR A 303 -9.49 7.69 -0.27
C THR A 303 -10.49 7.90 0.87
N PHE A 304 -10.11 7.61 2.10
CA PHE A 304 -10.91 7.86 3.30
C PHE A 304 -11.16 9.36 3.50
N TYR A 305 -10.13 10.17 3.33
CA TYR A 305 -10.23 11.64 3.42
C TYR A 305 -11.04 12.26 2.27
N ASN A 306 -11.11 11.61 1.11
CA ASN A 306 -11.65 12.13 -0.15
C ASN A 306 -10.74 13.21 -0.83
N ALA A 307 -9.41 13.08 -0.68
CA ALA A 307 -8.42 13.99 -1.29
C ALA A 307 -8.27 13.74 -2.79
N LYS A 308 -8.78 14.66 -3.63
CA LYS A 308 -8.67 14.53 -5.11
C LYS A 308 -7.23 14.74 -5.59
N LEU A 309 -6.58 15.80 -5.13
CA LEU A 309 -5.19 16.10 -5.51
C LEU A 309 -4.26 14.94 -5.13
N ARG A 310 -4.37 14.47 -3.89
CA ARG A 310 -3.51 13.39 -3.38
C ARG A 310 -3.67 12.11 -4.17
N LYS A 311 -4.90 11.75 -4.55
CA LYS A 311 -5.16 10.57 -5.40
C LYS A 311 -4.49 10.68 -6.77
N VAL A 312 -4.48 11.86 -7.39
CA VAL A 312 -3.80 12.11 -8.67
C VAL A 312 -2.28 11.97 -8.51
N GLN A 313 -1.70 12.58 -7.47
CA GLN A 313 -0.28 12.47 -7.18
C GLN A 313 0.14 11.02 -6.92
N LEU A 314 -0.61 10.28 -6.10
CA LEU A 314 -0.35 8.86 -5.83
C LEU A 314 -0.49 7.99 -7.08
N ALA A 315 -1.49 8.25 -7.92
CA ALA A 315 -1.69 7.53 -9.17
C ALA A 315 -0.50 7.65 -10.12
N SER A 316 0.22 8.77 -10.11
CA SER A 316 1.43 8.95 -10.92
C SER A 316 2.63 8.12 -10.43
N SER A 317 2.76 7.92 -9.12
CA SER A 317 3.87 7.21 -8.49
C SER A 317 3.61 5.70 -8.35
N PHE A 318 2.34 5.31 -8.23
CA PHE A 318 1.92 3.93 -7.95
C PHE A 318 2.45 2.91 -8.96
N PRO A 319 2.39 3.13 -10.30
CA PRO A 319 2.87 2.15 -11.28
C PRO A 319 4.36 1.82 -11.15
N ALA A 320 5.19 2.82 -10.82
CA ALA A 320 6.63 2.61 -10.63
C ALA A 320 6.92 1.75 -9.40
N ILE A 321 6.21 2.01 -8.30
CA ILE A 321 6.32 1.26 -7.05
C ILE A 321 5.77 -0.17 -7.22
N GLU A 322 4.61 -0.33 -7.85
CA GLU A 322 4.02 -1.63 -8.14
C GLU A 322 4.93 -2.49 -9.02
N LYS A 323 5.55 -1.88 -10.03
CA LYS A 323 6.53 -2.55 -10.88
C LYS A 323 7.74 -3.00 -10.06
N ALA A 324 8.33 -2.13 -9.25
CA ALA A 324 9.47 -2.46 -8.41
C ALA A 324 9.15 -3.61 -7.44
N TYR A 325 7.96 -3.58 -6.82
CA TYR A 325 7.45 -4.66 -5.97
C TYR A 325 7.31 -5.98 -6.73
N THR A 326 6.68 -5.94 -7.90
CA THR A 326 6.47 -7.12 -8.74
C THR A 326 7.80 -7.70 -9.22
N ASP A 327 8.72 -6.85 -9.68
CA ASP A 327 10.05 -7.25 -10.10
C ASP A 327 10.83 -7.88 -8.93
N SER A 328 10.78 -7.28 -7.74
CA SER A 328 11.40 -7.83 -6.53
C SER A 328 10.83 -9.20 -6.16
N LYS A 329 9.51 -9.38 -6.21
CA LYS A 329 8.86 -10.70 -5.96
C LYS A 329 9.27 -11.74 -7.01
N LEU A 330 9.33 -11.37 -8.28
CA LEU A 330 9.79 -12.26 -9.36
C LEU A 330 11.27 -12.65 -9.16
N HIS A 331 12.13 -11.72 -8.76
CA HIS A 331 13.53 -12.03 -8.43
C HIS A 331 13.64 -12.98 -7.23
N GLN A 332 12.91 -12.72 -6.14
CA GLN A 332 12.88 -13.59 -4.97
C GLN A 332 12.40 -15.01 -5.31
N GLU A 333 11.37 -15.12 -6.17
CA GLU A 333 10.89 -16.42 -6.63
C GLU A 333 11.91 -17.15 -7.51
N ARG A 334 12.58 -16.42 -8.42
CA ARG A 334 13.65 -16.98 -9.25
C ARG A 334 14.80 -17.48 -8.41
N ASP A 335 15.25 -16.67 -7.45
CA ASP A 335 16.34 -17.03 -6.55
C ASP A 335 15.96 -18.26 -5.71
N ARG A 336 14.74 -18.30 -5.16
CA ARG A 336 14.23 -19.45 -4.43
C ARG A 336 14.22 -20.72 -5.30
N LYS A 337 13.75 -20.62 -6.55
CA LYS A 337 13.76 -21.73 -7.52
C LYS A 337 15.19 -22.16 -7.85
N MET A 338 16.10 -21.21 -8.05
CA MET A 338 17.51 -21.48 -8.29
C MET A 338 18.18 -22.18 -7.10
N TYR A 339 17.97 -21.69 -5.87
CA TYR A 339 18.49 -22.31 -4.65
C TYR A 339 17.91 -23.70 -4.42
N THR A 340 16.63 -23.90 -4.65
CA THR A 340 16.01 -25.23 -4.53
C THR A 340 16.53 -26.20 -5.58
N ALA A 341 16.75 -25.77 -6.82
CA ALA A 341 17.38 -26.55 -7.88
C ALA A 341 18.84 -26.87 -7.54
N LEU A 342 19.61 -25.89 -7.03
CA LEU A 342 21.00 -26.08 -6.61
C LEU A 342 21.10 -27.10 -5.46
N LEU A 343 20.25 -26.96 -4.43
CA LEU A 343 20.18 -27.92 -3.31
C LEU A 343 19.83 -29.33 -3.81
N GLY A 344 18.89 -29.44 -4.76
CA GLY A 344 18.54 -30.70 -5.40
C GLY A 344 19.72 -31.33 -6.15
N THR A 345 20.48 -30.53 -6.91
CA THR A 345 21.66 -31.01 -7.64
C THR A 345 22.79 -31.42 -6.71
N VAL A 346 23.04 -30.67 -5.62
CA VAL A 346 24.03 -31.03 -4.60
C VAL A 346 23.62 -32.30 -3.88
N ALA A 347 22.34 -32.46 -3.54
CA ALA A 347 21.84 -33.69 -2.91
C ALA A 347 22.00 -34.93 -3.82
N LEU A 348 21.73 -34.75 -5.13
CA LEU A 348 21.95 -35.80 -6.12
C LEU A 348 23.43 -36.18 -6.27
N LEU A 349 24.33 -35.16 -6.29
CA LEU A 349 25.78 -35.37 -6.34
C LEU A 349 26.31 -36.08 -5.09
N LEU A 350 25.84 -35.70 -3.90
CA LEU A 350 26.18 -36.35 -2.65
C LEU A 350 25.68 -37.81 -2.61
N ALA A 351 24.44 -38.04 -3.06
CA ALA A 351 23.88 -39.38 -3.20
C ALA A 351 24.71 -40.24 -4.19
N PHE A 352 25.11 -39.64 -5.33
CA PHE A 352 25.98 -40.30 -6.32
C PHE A 352 27.37 -40.62 -5.73
N LEU A 353 28.00 -39.70 -5.01
CA LEU A 353 29.27 -39.92 -4.35
C LEU A 353 29.18 -40.97 -3.25
N CYS A 354 28.09 -40.97 -2.47
CA CYS A 354 27.81 -42.03 -1.50
C CYS A 354 27.66 -43.40 -2.17
N ILE A 355 26.97 -43.47 -3.32
CA ILE A 355 26.83 -44.70 -4.09
C ILE A 355 28.20 -45.18 -4.61
N LEU A 356 29.04 -44.28 -5.12
CA LEU A 356 30.40 -44.61 -5.57
C LEU A 356 31.29 -45.06 -4.40
N ALA A 357 31.22 -44.40 -3.26
CA ALA A 357 31.97 -44.77 -2.05
C ALA A 357 31.53 -46.14 -1.53
N LEU A 358 30.21 -46.43 -1.54
CA LEU A 358 29.65 -47.73 -1.18
C LEU A 358 30.08 -48.82 -2.16
N ARG A 359 30.05 -48.53 -3.48
CA ARG A 359 30.53 -49.45 -4.50
C ARG A 359 32.04 -49.76 -4.34
N MET A 360 32.85 -48.75 -4.04
CA MET A 360 34.28 -48.97 -3.77
C MET A 360 34.51 -49.77 -2.49
N PHE A 361 33.76 -49.50 -1.43
CA PHE A 361 33.84 -50.21 -0.17
C PHE A 361 33.43 -51.70 -0.30
N VAL A 362 32.34 -51.94 -1.06
CA VAL A 362 31.88 -53.32 -1.33
C VAL A 362 32.91 -54.07 -2.20
N ARG A 363 33.50 -53.42 -3.24
CA ARG A 363 34.56 -54.02 -4.06
C ARG A 363 35.82 -54.37 -3.25
N HIS A 364 36.21 -53.52 -2.28
CA HIS A 364 37.36 -53.81 -1.43
C HIS A 364 37.13 -54.94 -0.41
N ARG A 365 35.91 -55.16 0.03
CA ARG A 365 35.55 -56.25 0.94
C ARG A 365 35.30 -57.59 0.23
N ALA A 366 34.93 -57.56 -1.05
CA ALA A 366 34.65 -58.79 -1.82
C ALA A 366 35.88 -59.66 -2.06
N THR A 367 37.06 -59.15 -1.78
CA THR A 367 38.33 -59.91 -1.91
C THR A 367 38.80 -60.55 -0.62
N ALA A 368 38.05 -60.44 0.47
CA ALA A 368 38.41 -61.05 1.74
C ALA A 368 37.18 -61.74 2.36
N VAL A 369 37.20 -63.04 2.30
CA VAL A 369 36.39 -64.05 3.08
C VAL A 369 34.99 -64.37 2.50
N ASP A 370 34.82 -65.58 2.01
CA ASP A 370 33.78 -66.00 1.09
C ASP A 370 32.52 -66.70 1.72
N ILE A 371 32.39 -66.85 3.01
CA ILE A 371 31.23 -67.61 3.56
C ILE A 371 30.32 -66.77 4.50
N ASN A 372 30.85 -65.76 5.17
CA ASN A 372 30.02 -64.92 6.07
C ASN A 372 29.31 -63.78 5.32
N LYS A 373 29.38 -63.71 4.01
CA LYS A 373 29.08 -62.63 3.13
C LYS A 373 27.59 -62.41 2.84
N LYS A 374 26.88 -63.47 2.58
CA LYS A 374 25.48 -63.34 2.10
C LYS A 374 24.52 -62.82 3.16
N ASN A 375 24.69 -63.21 4.41
CA ASN A 375 23.79 -62.75 5.47
C ASN A 375 24.09 -61.31 5.92
N LYS A 376 25.38 -60.87 5.92
CA LYS A 376 25.71 -59.45 6.19
C LYS A 376 25.33 -58.50 5.05
N GLN A 377 25.43 -58.99 3.81
CA GLN A 377 25.03 -58.18 2.65
C GLN A 377 23.51 -57.95 2.60
N LEU A 378 22.71 -58.95 2.91
CA LEU A 378 21.26 -58.82 3.01
C LEU A 378 20.84 -57.82 4.09
N LEU A 379 21.49 -57.83 5.24
CA LEU A 379 21.19 -56.90 6.33
C LEU A 379 21.56 -55.44 5.99
N GLN A 380 22.67 -55.27 5.22
CA GLN A 380 23.07 -53.91 4.77
C GLN A 380 22.14 -53.33 3.70
N TYR A 381 21.63 -54.19 2.79
CA TYR A 381 20.68 -53.73 1.77
C TYR A 381 19.32 -53.35 2.38
N THR A 382 18.83 -54.12 3.37
CA THR A 382 17.56 -53.79 4.04
C THR A 382 17.62 -52.44 4.72
N LYS A 383 18.76 -52.16 5.38
CA LYS A 383 18.96 -50.87 6.07
C LYS A 383 19.07 -49.67 5.15
N SER A 384 19.68 -49.84 3.96
CA SER A 384 19.79 -48.75 3.00
C SER A 384 18.44 -48.46 2.31
N ILE A 385 17.54 -49.43 2.25
CA ILE A 385 16.18 -49.24 1.74
C ILE A 385 15.32 -48.47 2.77
N GLU A 386 15.42 -48.83 4.06
CA GLU A 386 14.73 -48.11 5.13
C GLU A 386 15.17 -46.62 5.22
N ASP A 387 16.49 -46.38 5.11
CA ASP A 387 17.03 -45.01 5.13
C ASP A 387 16.59 -44.17 3.87
N ALA A 388 16.42 -44.86 2.73
CA ALA A 388 15.93 -44.22 1.51
C ALA A 388 14.40 -43.93 1.57
N GLU A 389 13.61 -44.82 2.19
CA GLU A 389 12.18 -44.61 2.42
C GLU A 389 11.91 -43.47 3.41
N ASP A 390 12.71 -43.37 4.47
CA ASP A 390 12.59 -42.27 5.44
C ASP A 390 12.97 -40.90 4.82
N ASN A 391 14.00 -40.87 3.97
CA ASN A 391 14.36 -39.64 3.25
C ASN A 391 13.29 -39.22 2.22
N LEU A 392 12.71 -40.18 1.49
CA LEU A 392 11.59 -39.89 0.57
C LEU A 392 10.34 -39.37 1.32
N ARG A 393 10.10 -39.88 2.51
CA ARG A 393 9.01 -39.45 3.38
C ARG A 393 9.19 -38.00 3.86
N LYS A 394 10.44 -37.63 4.19
CA LYS A 394 10.79 -36.29 4.64
C LYS A 394 10.62 -35.24 3.53
N ILE A 395 11.08 -35.54 2.30
CA ILE A 395 10.92 -34.67 1.14
C ILE A 395 9.44 -34.48 0.77
N ASN A 396 8.63 -35.54 0.88
CA ASN A 396 7.19 -35.45 0.64
C ASN A 396 6.47 -34.57 1.70
N LEU A 397 6.92 -34.62 2.96
CA LEU A 397 6.37 -33.73 4.00
C LEU A 397 6.66 -32.26 3.72
N GLU A 398 7.89 -31.93 3.36
CA GLU A 398 8.29 -30.55 3.01
C GLU A 398 7.51 -29.99 1.80
N LEU A 399 7.17 -30.84 0.83
CA LEU A 399 6.36 -30.47 -0.33
C LEU A 399 4.90 -30.17 0.04
N VAL A 400 4.36 -30.94 0.99
CA VAL A 400 2.98 -30.74 1.49
C VAL A 400 2.87 -29.43 2.28
N GLU A 401 3.87 -29.12 3.13
CA GLU A 401 3.90 -27.88 3.90
C GLU A 401 4.03 -26.64 2.99
N ALA A 402 4.87 -26.72 1.95
CA ALA A 402 5.00 -25.63 0.98
C ALA A 402 3.71 -25.37 0.19
N ASN A 403 2.94 -26.41 -0.14
CA ASN A 403 1.65 -26.24 -0.81
C ASN A 403 0.56 -25.66 0.11
N ALA A 404 0.55 -26.04 1.39
CA ALA A 404 -0.38 -25.49 2.37
C ALA A 404 -0.14 -23.99 2.60
N ALA A 405 1.11 -23.57 2.70
CA ALA A 405 1.48 -22.17 2.86
C ALA A 405 1.01 -21.31 1.66
N LYS A 406 1.13 -21.85 0.44
CA LYS A 406 0.65 -21.17 -0.79
C LYS A 406 -0.86 -20.94 -0.78
N GLU A 407 -1.64 -21.91 -0.30
CA GLU A 407 -3.11 -21.77 -0.21
C GLU A 407 -3.52 -20.74 0.85
N GLU A 408 -2.81 -20.69 1.97
CA GLU A 408 -3.03 -19.72 3.04
C GLU A 408 -2.77 -18.28 2.55
N TYR A 409 -1.67 -18.04 1.83
CA TYR A 409 -1.35 -16.74 1.23
C TYR A 409 -2.43 -16.27 0.24
N LEU A 410 -2.94 -17.20 -0.58
CA LEU A 410 -4.01 -16.88 -1.52
C LEU A 410 -5.31 -16.50 -0.77
N GLY A 411 -5.65 -17.22 0.29
CA GLY A 411 -6.80 -16.93 1.15
C GLY A 411 -6.73 -15.57 1.82
N LEU A 412 -5.56 -15.20 2.37
CA LEU A 412 -5.31 -13.89 2.99
C LEU A 412 -5.42 -12.74 1.97
N PHE A 413 -4.81 -12.88 0.81
CA PHE A 413 -4.87 -11.89 -0.25
C PHE A 413 -6.32 -11.62 -0.68
N LEU A 414 -7.11 -12.68 -0.85
CA LEU A 414 -8.51 -12.58 -1.25
C LEU A 414 -9.40 -11.98 -0.16
N SER A 415 -9.12 -12.28 1.11
CA SER A 415 -9.79 -11.67 2.26
C SER A 415 -9.51 -10.16 2.31
N MET A 416 -8.28 -9.74 2.03
CA MET A 416 -7.89 -8.33 1.95
C MET A 416 -8.62 -7.62 0.79
N CYS A 417 -8.68 -8.22 -0.39
CA CYS A 417 -9.41 -7.67 -1.54
C CYS A 417 -10.90 -7.49 -1.23
N SER A 418 -11.52 -8.49 -0.61
CA SER A 418 -12.94 -8.39 -0.19
C SER A 418 -13.15 -7.29 0.86
N GLY A 419 -12.28 -7.21 1.87
CA GLY A 419 -12.34 -6.16 2.91
C GLY A 419 -12.12 -4.76 2.34
N TYR A 420 -11.24 -4.61 1.36
CA TYR A 420 -11.03 -3.36 0.64
C TYR A 420 -12.29 -2.90 -0.11
N LEU A 421 -12.92 -3.80 -0.87
CA LEU A 421 -14.16 -3.51 -1.58
C LEU A 421 -15.33 -3.18 -0.62
N ASP A 422 -15.36 -3.77 0.57
CA ASP A 422 -16.34 -3.43 1.60
C ASP A 422 -16.16 -2.04 2.19
N LYS A 423 -14.90 -1.61 2.39
CA LYS A 423 -14.57 -0.24 2.81
C LYS A 423 -14.99 0.77 1.74
N LEU A 424 -14.64 0.53 0.48
CA LEU A 424 -15.02 1.40 -0.64
C LEU A 424 -16.54 1.59 -0.74
N LYS A 425 -17.31 0.52 -0.56
CA LYS A 425 -18.78 0.57 -0.58
C LYS A 425 -19.37 1.45 0.53
N LYS A 426 -18.68 1.53 1.67
CA LYS A 426 -19.15 2.32 2.84
C LYS A 426 -18.71 3.80 2.78
N THR A 427 -17.66 4.10 2.03
CA THR A 427 -17.01 5.42 2.06
C THR A 427 -17.24 6.25 0.80
N LEU A 428 -17.61 5.63 -0.32
CA LEU A 428 -17.78 6.31 -1.59
C LEU A 428 -19.26 6.50 -1.95
N PRO A 429 -19.63 7.60 -2.64
CA PRO A 429 -20.91 7.73 -3.35
C PRO A 429 -21.08 6.58 -4.35
N ARG A 430 -22.32 6.25 -4.65
CA ARG A 430 -22.67 5.05 -5.43
C ARG A 430 -22.02 5.02 -6.81
N ASP A 431 -22.00 6.13 -7.50
CA ASP A 431 -21.40 6.32 -8.83
C ASP A 431 -19.87 6.14 -8.81
N GLN A 432 -19.20 6.68 -7.79
CA GLN A 432 -17.76 6.51 -7.61
C GLN A 432 -17.39 5.08 -7.18
N TYR A 433 -18.20 4.47 -6.32
CA TYR A 433 -18.01 3.07 -5.95
C TYR A 433 -18.16 2.14 -7.18
N GLU A 434 -19.14 2.39 -8.04
CA GLU A 434 -19.34 1.60 -9.26
C GLU A 434 -18.17 1.76 -10.23
N ALA A 435 -17.59 2.97 -10.33
CA ALA A 435 -16.39 3.22 -11.12
C ALA A 435 -15.18 2.47 -10.58
N GLU A 436 -14.96 2.49 -9.28
CA GLU A 436 -13.86 1.76 -8.62
C GLU A 436 -14.03 0.24 -8.69
N LEU A 437 -15.25 -0.24 -8.56
CA LEU A 437 -15.56 -1.66 -8.74
C LEU A 437 -15.28 -2.12 -10.17
N LYS A 438 -15.63 -1.28 -11.16
CA LYS A 438 -15.33 -1.54 -12.58
C LYS A 438 -13.82 -1.57 -12.84
N ASN A 439 -13.07 -0.67 -12.21
CA ASN A 439 -11.61 -0.64 -12.29
C ASN A 439 -10.98 -1.87 -11.64
N PHE A 440 -11.50 -2.29 -10.47
CA PHE A 440 -11.08 -3.53 -9.82
C PHE A 440 -11.29 -4.75 -10.73
N TYR A 441 -12.47 -4.87 -11.37
CA TYR A 441 -12.72 -5.97 -12.30
C TYR A 441 -11.78 -5.93 -13.49
N LYS A 442 -11.53 -4.75 -14.06
CA LYS A 442 -10.60 -4.59 -15.18
C LYS A 442 -9.19 -5.03 -14.81
N THR A 443 -8.74 -4.65 -13.60
CA THR A 443 -7.42 -5.06 -13.09
C THR A 443 -7.35 -6.56 -12.86
N PHE A 444 -8.40 -7.14 -12.26
CA PHE A 444 -8.51 -8.58 -12.07
C PHE A 444 -8.46 -9.33 -13.41
N ASP A 445 -9.30 -8.92 -14.36
CA ASP A 445 -9.40 -9.54 -15.69
C ASP A 445 -8.05 -9.51 -16.42
N THR A 446 -7.39 -8.33 -16.41
CA THR A 446 -6.06 -8.17 -17.02
C THR A 446 -5.04 -9.10 -16.38
N SER A 447 -4.95 -9.11 -15.05
CA SER A 447 -3.97 -9.92 -14.31
C SER A 447 -4.25 -11.41 -14.49
N PHE A 448 -5.52 -11.80 -14.49
CA PHE A 448 -5.91 -13.18 -14.67
C PHE A 448 -5.60 -13.68 -16.09
N LEU A 449 -5.92 -12.90 -17.13
CA LEU A 449 -5.65 -13.28 -18.53
C LEU A 449 -4.15 -13.20 -18.88
N GLN A 450 -3.35 -12.42 -18.16
CA GLN A 450 -1.90 -12.52 -18.27
C GLN A 450 -1.37 -13.87 -17.77
N LEU A 451 -1.99 -14.43 -16.73
CA LEU A 451 -1.63 -15.76 -16.21
C LEU A 451 -2.22 -16.91 -17.05
N TYR A 452 -3.40 -16.70 -17.61
CA TYR A 452 -4.15 -17.69 -18.37
C TYR A 452 -4.68 -17.10 -19.69
N PRO A 453 -3.82 -16.83 -20.68
CA PRO A 453 -4.18 -16.11 -21.90
C PRO A 453 -5.28 -16.79 -22.73
N THR A 454 -5.32 -18.12 -22.72
CA THR A 454 -6.28 -18.93 -23.48
C THR A 454 -7.52 -19.30 -22.70
N PHE A 455 -7.69 -18.75 -21.46
CA PHE A 455 -8.77 -19.18 -20.56
C PHE A 455 -10.16 -19.10 -21.18
N VAL A 456 -10.47 -18.03 -21.91
CA VAL A 456 -11.80 -17.83 -22.52
C VAL A 456 -12.06 -18.84 -23.63
N GLU A 457 -11.06 -19.11 -24.44
CA GLU A 457 -11.11 -20.10 -25.53
C GLU A 457 -11.25 -21.52 -24.96
N ASP A 458 -10.41 -21.87 -23.99
CA ASP A 458 -10.41 -23.17 -23.34
C ASP A 458 -11.72 -23.40 -22.54
N PHE A 459 -12.26 -22.35 -21.93
CA PHE A 459 -13.53 -22.40 -21.21
C PHE A 459 -14.69 -22.64 -22.18
N ASN A 460 -14.76 -21.89 -23.28
CA ASN A 460 -15.77 -22.06 -24.32
C ASN A 460 -15.72 -23.46 -24.95
N ALA A 461 -14.52 -24.02 -25.10
CA ALA A 461 -14.36 -25.38 -25.59
C ALA A 461 -15.01 -26.47 -24.67
N LEU A 462 -15.35 -26.15 -23.45
CA LEU A 462 -16.09 -27.02 -22.52
C LEU A 462 -17.61 -26.88 -22.64
N LEU A 463 -18.10 -25.87 -23.39
CA LEU A 463 -19.53 -25.55 -23.56
C LEU A 463 -20.02 -25.97 -24.94
N LYS A 464 -21.34 -26.15 -25.05
CA LYS A 464 -22.01 -26.37 -26.35
C LYS A 464 -21.86 -25.15 -27.25
N ASP A 465 -21.73 -25.33 -28.54
CA ASP A 465 -21.46 -24.27 -29.51
C ASP A 465 -22.47 -23.12 -29.45
N ASP A 466 -23.75 -23.43 -29.22
CA ASP A 466 -24.84 -22.46 -29.07
C ASP A 466 -24.89 -21.76 -27.72
N GLN A 467 -24.03 -22.16 -26.80
CA GLN A 467 -23.96 -21.65 -25.41
C GLN A 467 -22.58 -21.04 -25.07
N HIS A 468 -21.75 -20.77 -26.09
CA HIS A 468 -20.48 -20.11 -25.88
C HIS A 468 -20.67 -18.73 -25.28
N VAL A 469 -19.86 -18.42 -24.31
CA VAL A 469 -19.85 -17.10 -23.67
C VAL A 469 -19.24 -16.10 -24.63
N THR A 470 -20.05 -15.12 -25.08
CA THR A 470 -19.61 -14.02 -25.94
C THR A 470 -19.37 -12.76 -25.10
N LEU A 471 -18.25 -12.11 -25.34
CA LEU A 471 -17.88 -10.88 -24.68
C LEU A 471 -18.35 -9.67 -25.50
N LYS A 472 -18.75 -8.60 -24.84
CA LYS A 472 -19.06 -7.32 -25.49
C LYS A 472 -17.76 -6.61 -25.88
N ASP A 473 -17.85 -5.70 -26.87
CA ASP A 473 -16.71 -4.88 -27.26
C ASP A 473 -16.05 -4.17 -26.07
N GLY A 474 -14.75 -4.45 -25.85
CA GLY A 474 -13.98 -3.90 -24.75
C GLY A 474 -14.09 -4.63 -23.41
N GLU A 475 -14.84 -5.72 -23.32
CA GLU A 475 -14.95 -6.57 -22.12
C GLU A 475 -13.93 -7.71 -22.19
N MET A 476 -13.12 -7.89 -21.15
CA MET A 476 -12.12 -8.96 -21.09
C MET A 476 -12.69 -10.26 -20.52
N LEU A 477 -13.46 -10.14 -19.44
CA LEU A 477 -14.23 -11.22 -18.85
C LEU A 477 -15.60 -10.66 -18.44
N ASN A 478 -16.66 -11.42 -18.68
CA ASN A 478 -17.98 -11.14 -18.12
C ASN A 478 -18.13 -11.74 -16.73
N THR A 479 -19.28 -11.59 -16.12
CA THR A 479 -19.55 -12.11 -14.75
C THR A 479 -19.39 -13.63 -14.69
N GLU A 480 -19.86 -14.34 -15.68
CA GLU A 480 -19.76 -15.81 -15.74
C GLU A 480 -18.30 -16.25 -15.77
N LEU A 481 -17.53 -15.70 -16.68
CA LEU A 481 -16.09 -16.01 -16.79
C LEU A 481 -15.31 -15.64 -15.54
N ARG A 482 -15.63 -14.51 -14.88
CA ARG A 482 -14.98 -14.16 -13.60
C ARG A 482 -15.28 -15.16 -12.49
N ILE A 483 -16.51 -15.69 -12.42
CA ILE A 483 -16.87 -16.75 -11.47
C ILE A 483 -15.95 -17.96 -11.67
N PHE A 484 -15.83 -18.41 -12.93
CA PHE A 484 -15.00 -19.59 -13.24
C PHE A 484 -13.51 -19.31 -13.22
N ALA A 485 -13.09 -18.08 -13.46
CA ALA A 485 -11.72 -17.63 -13.23
C ALA A 485 -11.34 -17.74 -11.73
N LEU A 486 -12.24 -17.37 -10.83
CA LEU A 486 -12.06 -17.53 -9.39
C LEU A 486 -12.03 -19.02 -8.98
N ILE A 487 -12.88 -19.85 -9.58
CA ILE A 487 -12.85 -21.31 -9.38
C ILE A 487 -11.53 -21.90 -9.87
N LYS A 488 -11.02 -21.42 -11.02
CA LYS A 488 -9.69 -21.78 -11.53
C LYS A 488 -8.57 -21.44 -10.55
N LEU A 489 -8.68 -20.32 -9.87
CA LEU A 489 -7.75 -19.90 -8.81
C LEU A 489 -7.94 -20.65 -7.48
N GLY A 490 -8.89 -21.59 -7.41
CA GLY A 490 -9.13 -22.41 -6.22
C GLY A 490 -10.26 -21.90 -5.30
N ILE A 491 -10.90 -20.78 -5.62
CA ILE A 491 -11.99 -20.22 -4.83
C ILE A 491 -13.31 -20.86 -5.28
N THR A 492 -13.70 -21.92 -4.63
CA THR A 492 -14.89 -22.71 -5.03
C THR A 492 -16.16 -22.36 -4.24
N GLN A 493 -16.04 -21.72 -3.08
CA GLN A 493 -17.18 -21.38 -2.23
C GLN A 493 -17.96 -20.19 -2.83
N SER A 494 -19.25 -20.41 -3.11
CA SER A 494 -20.11 -19.38 -3.70
C SER A 494 -20.23 -18.13 -2.84
N SER A 495 -20.14 -18.24 -1.52
CA SER A 495 -20.13 -17.10 -0.59
C SER A 495 -18.89 -16.21 -0.77
N HIS A 496 -17.72 -16.79 -0.96
CA HIS A 496 -16.47 -16.06 -1.22
C HIS A 496 -16.49 -15.40 -2.60
N ILE A 497 -16.94 -16.12 -3.63
CA ILE A 497 -17.12 -15.57 -4.98
C ILE A 497 -18.11 -14.40 -4.97
N ALA A 498 -19.24 -14.55 -4.28
CA ALA A 498 -20.27 -13.53 -4.13
C ALA A 498 -19.72 -12.26 -3.47
N SER A 499 -18.93 -12.44 -2.41
CA SER A 499 -18.26 -11.33 -1.71
C SER A 499 -17.29 -10.57 -2.62
N LEU A 500 -16.48 -11.26 -3.38
CA LEU A 500 -15.51 -10.66 -4.30
C LEU A 500 -16.16 -9.97 -5.50
N LEU A 501 -17.16 -10.62 -6.12
CA LEU A 501 -17.85 -10.10 -7.30
C LEU A 501 -19.04 -9.19 -6.96
N ARG A 502 -19.29 -8.93 -5.65
CA ARG A 502 -20.37 -8.05 -5.18
C ARG A 502 -21.76 -8.42 -5.65
N TYR A 503 -21.99 -9.71 -5.83
CA TYR A 503 -23.30 -10.28 -6.12
C TYR A 503 -23.89 -10.98 -4.90
N SER A 504 -25.19 -11.31 -4.97
CA SER A 504 -25.81 -12.19 -3.97
C SER A 504 -25.30 -13.62 -4.15
N VAL A 505 -25.26 -14.38 -3.07
CA VAL A 505 -24.87 -15.81 -3.14
C VAL A 505 -25.79 -16.56 -4.10
N ASN A 506 -27.09 -16.23 -4.10
CA ASN A 506 -28.07 -16.82 -5.03
C ASN A 506 -27.76 -16.49 -6.49
N THR A 507 -27.28 -15.27 -6.75
CA THR A 507 -26.86 -14.87 -8.10
C THR A 507 -25.69 -15.74 -8.59
N ILE A 508 -24.72 -15.98 -7.73
CA ILE A 508 -23.57 -16.85 -8.06
C ILE A 508 -24.04 -18.30 -8.32
N TYR A 509 -24.94 -18.80 -7.48
CA TYR A 509 -25.52 -20.13 -7.71
C TYR A 509 -26.25 -20.24 -9.05
N ASN A 510 -27.02 -19.22 -9.42
CA ASN A 510 -27.73 -19.19 -10.70
C ASN A 510 -26.77 -19.21 -11.88
N TYR A 511 -25.73 -18.37 -11.89
CA TYR A 511 -24.70 -18.39 -12.95
C TYR A 511 -23.99 -19.74 -13.04
N ARG A 512 -23.58 -20.32 -11.90
CA ARG A 512 -22.94 -21.65 -11.88
C ARG A 512 -23.87 -22.73 -12.40
N ALA A 513 -25.15 -22.71 -12.01
CA ALA A 513 -26.15 -23.67 -12.49
C ALA A 513 -26.42 -23.51 -13.99
N GLN A 514 -26.52 -22.27 -14.48
CA GLN A 514 -26.74 -21.97 -15.90
C GLN A 514 -25.61 -22.52 -16.75
N VAL A 515 -24.37 -22.22 -16.40
CA VAL A 515 -23.20 -22.71 -17.14
C VAL A 515 -23.10 -24.24 -17.04
N LYS A 516 -23.33 -24.84 -15.87
CA LYS A 516 -23.34 -26.31 -15.70
C LYS A 516 -24.42 -27.02 -16.54
N ASN A 517 -25.47 -26.31 -16.97
CA ASN A 517 -26.46 -26.87 -17.89
C ASN A 517 -26.03 -26.81 -19.37
N ALA A 518 -25.03 -26.00 -19.67
CA ALA A 518 -24.53 -25.74 -21.02
C ALA A 518 -23.25 -26.54 -21.38
N VAL A 519 -22.72 -27.35 -20.46
CA VAL A 519 -21.44 -28.04 -20.66
C VAL A 519 -21.54 -29.27 -21.57
N LEU A 520 -20.43 -29.55 -22.27
CA LEU A 520 -20.18 -30.76 -23.05
C LEU A 520 -19.58 -31.90 -22.20
N VAL A 521 -18.97 -31.55 -21.06
CA VAL A 521 -18.33 -32.48 -20.14
C VAL A 521 -19.29 -32.92 -19.03
N ASP A 522 -18.89 -33.92 -18.24
CA ASP A 522 -19.68 -34.36 -17.09
C ASP A 522 -19.94 -33.21 -16.12
N ARG A 523 -21.22 -32.95 -15.87
CA ARG A 523 -21.74 -31.84 -15.08
C ARG A 523 -21.19 -31.79 -13.64
N GLU A 524 -20.96 -32.96 -13.02
CA GLU A 524 -20.45 -33.06 -11.66
C GLU A 524 -18.96 -32.71 -11.61
N ASN A 525 -18.20 -33.06 -12.62
CA ASN A 525 -16.76 -32.85 -12.70
C ASN A 525 -16.35 -31.56 -13.44
N PHE A 526 -17.32 -30.76 -13.88
CA PHE A 526 -17.05 -29.56 -14.69
C PHE A 526 -16.10 -28.57 -13.98
N GLU A 527 -16.34 -28.25 -12.72
CA GLU A 527 -15.49 -27.31 -11.98
C GLU A 527 -14.06 -27.83 -11.78
N GLU A 528 -13.88 -29.13 -11.61
CA GLU A 528 -12.56 -29.75 -11.57
C GLU A 528 -11.86 -29.70 -12.94
N THR A 529 -12.63 -29.75 -14.00
CA THR A 529 -12.11 -29.58 -15.37
C THR A 529 -11.68 -28.11 -15.60
N VAL A 530 -12.47 -27.15 -15.13
CA VAL A 530 -12.12 -25.73 -15.19
C VAL A 530 -10.83 -25.45 -14.40
N LYS A 531 -10.63 -26.06 -13.24
CA LYS A 531 -9.37 -25.94 -12.50
C LYS A 531 -8.15 -26.44 -13.30
N LYS A 532 -8.36 -27.33 -14.26
CA LYS A 532 -7.29 -27.87 -15.11
C LYS A 532 -7.02 -27.07 -16.39
N ILE A 533 -7.84 -26.05 -16.73
CA ILE A 533 -7.59 -25.17 -17.87
C ILE A 533 -6.18 -24.55 -17.73
N GLY A 534 -5.39 -24.57 -18.78
CA GLY A 534 -4.04 -24.02 -18.79
C GLY A 534 -2.99 -24.84 -18.01
N SER A 535 -3.36 -25.99 -17.42
CA SER A 535 -2.40 -26.91 -16.77
C SER A 535 -1.80 -27.95 -17.74
N ARG A 536 -2.09 -27.84 -19.02
CA ARG A 536 -1.45 -28.70 -20.04
C ARG A 536 -0.09 -28.13 -20.42
N HIS A 537 0.95 -28.89 -20.05
CA HIS A 537 2.36 -28.75 -20.42
C HIS A 537 3.20 -27.76 -19.61
N ARG A 538 3.70 -28.22 -18.50
CA ARG A 538 5.14 -28.18 -18.17
C ARG A 538 5.59 -29.50 -17.56
#